data_caffc43567e5bb242fe5640cbdfd89a9
#
_entry.id   caffc43567e5bb242fe5640cbdfd89a9
#
_cell.length_a   1.000
_cell.length_b   1.000
_cell.length_c   1.000
_cell.angle_alpha   90.00
_cell.angle_beta   90.00
_cell.angle_gamma   90.00
#
_symmetry.space_group_name_H-M   'P 1'
#
loop_
_entity.id
_entity.type
_entity.pdbx_description
1 polymer ?
#
loop_
_entity_poly.entity_id
_entity_poly.type
_entity_poly.pdbx_seq_one_letter_code
_entity_poly.pdbx_strand_id
1 'polypeptide(L)'
;MVERISAVTFRVMNMTQSVRFYRDVLGMELLYGGEDAGFSSLRARDAQSAILNLEQGDRVTRWGRLIFHVTDVDALWTHLKERGFDPGIPQDASWRERYFHMPDPDGHELSFARPL
;
A
#
# COMPACT_ATOMS: atom_id res chain seq x y z
N MET A 1 15.08 -9.68 21.75
CA MET A 1 13.91 -8.77 21.72
C MET A 1 13.70 -8.28 20.30
N VAL A 2 12.47 -7.87 19.99
CA VAL A 2 12.13 -7.39 18.64
C VAL A 2 12.82 -6.06 18.38
N GLU A 3 13.44 -5.93 17.20
CA GLU A 3 14.08 -4.68 16.79
C GLU A 3 13.19 -3.83 15.87
N ARG A 4 12.51 -4.47 14.93
CA ARG A 4 11.64 -3.77 13.97
C ARG A 4 10.79 -4.78 13.19
N ILE A 5 9.79 -4.26 12.50
CA ILE A 5 9.05 -5.03 11.51
C ILE A 5 9.84 -4.95 10.20
N SER A 6 10.31 -6.10 9.70
CA SER A 6 11.14 -6.14 8.48
C SER A 6 10.31 -6.26 7.20
N ALA A 7 9.18 -6.97 7.27
CA ALA A 7 8.34 -7.20 6.10
C ALA A 7 6.90 -7.51 6.52
N VAL A 8 5.99 -7.23 5.58
CA VAL A 8 4.57 -7.62 5.65
C VAL A 8 4.27 -8.35 4.35
N THR A 9 3.56 -9.48 4.42
CA THR A 9 3.19 -10.24 3.23
C THR A 9 1.68 -10.21 3.04
N PHE A 10 1.24 -9.73 1.87
CA PHE A 10 -0.15 -9.81 1.43
C PHE A 10 -0.28 -10.94 0.42
N ARG A 11 -1.34 -11.74 0.57
CA ARG A 11 -1.74 -12.64 -0.51
C ARG A 11 -2.55 -11.86 -1.53
N VAL A 12 -2.26 -12.06 -2.81
CA VAL A 12 -2.90 -11.36 -3.92
C VAL A 12 -3.43 -12.38 -4.92
N MET A 13 -4.53 -12.08 -5.58
CA MET A 13 -5.12 -12.99 -6.55
C MET A 13 -4.66 -12.71 -7.97
N ASN A 14 -4.13 -11.51 -8.22
CA ASN A 14 -3.62 -11.11 -9.53
C ASN A 14 -2.34 -10.32 -9.36
N MET A 15 -1.19 -11.00 -9.50
CA MET A 15 0.12 -10.37 -9.30
C MET A 15 0.35 -9.19 -10.23
N THR A 16 -0.02 -9.32 -11.50
CA THR A 16 0.12 -8.23 -12.48
C THR A 16 -0.57 -6.96 -11.99
N GLN A 17 -1.83 -7.08 -11.59
CA GLN A 17 -2.63 -5.96 -11.11
C GLN A 17 -2.05 -5.37 -9.82
N SER A 18 -1.65 -6.22 -8.89
CA SER A 18 -1.13 -5.77 -7.60
C SER A 18 0.23 -5.09 -7.74
N VAL A 19 1.14 -5.64 -8.53
CA VAL A 19 2.44 -5.01 -8.77
C VAL A 19 2.26 -3.65 -9.44
N ARG A 20 1.38 -3.55 -10.44
CA ARG A 20 1.10 -2.27 -11.08
C ARG A 20 0.53 -1.25 -10.11
N PHE A 21 -0.35 -1.68 -9.22
CA PHE A 21 -0.92 -0.79 -8.22
C PHE A 21 0.16 -0.23 -7.28
N TYR A 22 0.94 -1.09 -6.65
CA TYR A 22 1.94 -0.63 -5.68
C TYR A 22 3.11 0.09 -6.34
N ARG A 23 3.58 -0.38 -7.48
CA ARG A 23 4.71 0.22 -8.21
C ARG A 23 4.32 1.48 -8.96
N ASP A 24 3.29 1.37 -9.84
CA ASP A 24 3.00 2.44 -10.82
C ASP A 24 2.03 3.48 -10.24
N VAL A 25 1.05 3.07 -9.44
CA VAL A 25 0.08 4.01 -8.85
C VAL A 25 0.62 4.63 -7.57
N LEU A 26 1.19 3.83 -6.67
CA LEU A 26 1.71 4.31 -5.39
C LEU A 26 3.20 4.67 -5.40
N GLY A 27 3.92 4.35 -6.46
CA GLY A 27 5.31 4.75 -6.61
C GLY A 27 6.31 3.97 -5.76
N MET A 28 5.97 2.75 -5.35
CA MET A 28 6.91 1.90 -4.61
C MET A 28 7.95 1.31 -5.56
N GLU A 29 9.13 1.01 -5.02
CA GLU A 29 10.22 0.39 -5.76
C GLU A 29 10.07 -1.13 -5.77
N LEU A 30 10.10 -1.75 -6.95
CA LEU A 30 10.11 -3.21 -7.08
C LEU A 30 11.53 -3.71 -6.82
N LEU A 31 11.69 -4.55 -5.80
CA LEU A 31 12.99 -5.12 -5.41
C LEU A 31 13.21 -6.52 -5.95
N TYR A 32 12.13 -7.31 -6.11
CA TYR A 32 12.21 -8.70 -6.50
C TYR A 32 10.90 -9.10 -7.18
N GLY A 33 10.96 -10.05 -8.11
CA GLY A 33 9.80 -10.58 -8.79
C GLY A 33 9.28 -9.62 -9.86
N GLY A 34 7.99 -9.43 -9.92
CA GLY A 34 7.34 -8.57 -10.90
C GLY A 34 5.99 -9.11 -11.31
N GLU A 35 5.45 -8.57 -12.41
CA GLU A 35 4.07 -8.82 -12.83
C GLU A 35 3.77 -10.28 -13.14
N ASP A 36 4.77 -11.04 -13.60
CA ASP A 36 4.60 -12.45 -13.98
C ASP A 36 5.10 -13.44 -12.93
N ALA A 37 5.54 -12.93 -11.76
CA ALA A 37 6.10 -13.78 -10.72
C ALA A 37 5.03 -14.28 -9.76
N GLY A 38 5.33 -15.37 -9.06
CA GLY A 38 4.46 -15.88 -8.00
C GLY A 38 4.67 -15.17 -6.67
N PHE A 39 5.76 -14.42 -6.54
CA PHE A 39 6.13 -13.67 -5.34
C PHE A 39 6.88 -12.43 -5.75
N SER A 40 6.54 -11.29 -5.13
CA SER A 40 7.20 -10.02 -5.41
C SER A 40 7.47 -9.27 -4.12
N SER A 41 8.51 -8.43 -4.12
CA SER A 41 8.83 -7.58 -2.98
C SER A 41 8.98 -6.15 -3.44
N LEU A 42 8.34 -5.23 -2.72
CA LEU A 42 8.42 -3.80 -2.99
C LEU A 42 8.79 -3.06 -1.70
N ARG A 43 9.31 -1.86 -1.88
CA ARG A 43 9.69 -1.01 -0.75
C ARG A 43 9.26 0.42 -1.03
N ALA A 44 8.83 1.13 0.03
CA ALA A 44 8.62 2.57 -0.05
C ALA A 44 9.95 3.28 -0.29
N ARG A 45 9.90 4.53 -0.67
CA ARG A 45 11.08 5.33 -0.99
C ARG A 45 12.10 5.38 0.15
N ASP A 46 11.63 5.40 1.39
CA ASP A 46 12.51 5.34 2.55
C ASP A 46 13.13 3.94 2.67
N ALA A 47 14.45 3.86 2.52
CA ALA A 47 15.19 2.61 2.57
C ALA A 47 15.13 1.90 3.94
N GLN A 48 14.71 2.59 4.99
CA GLN A 48 14.51 2.01 6.32
C GLN A 48 13.11 1.40 6.49
N SER A 49 12.25 1.60 5.50
CA SER A 49 10.87 1.09 5.54
C SER A 49 10.82 -0.43 5.46
N ALA A 50 9.79 -1.01 6.06
CA ALA A 50 9.52 -2.45 5.94
C ALA A 50 9.26 -2.81 4.47
N ILE A 51 9.59 -4.04 4.12
CA ILE A 51 9.31 -4.61 2.78
C ILE A 51 7.85 -5.02 2.73
N LEU A 52 7.18 -4.71 1.62
CA LEU A 52 5.88 -5.25 1.28
C LEU A 52 6.07 -6.41 0.31
N ASN A 53 5.74 -7.61 0.76
CA ASN A 53 5.76 -8.79 -0.09
C ASN A 53 4.36 -9.06 -0.63
N LEU A 54 4.28 -9.51 -1.87
CA LEU A 54 3.06 -9.96 -2.51
C LEU A 54 3.23 -11.44 -2.88
N GLU A 55 2.31 -12.28 -2.46
CA GLU A 55 2.33 -13.72 -2.73
C GLU A 55 1.08 -14.10 -3.51
N GLN A 56 1.26 -14.65 -4.70
CA GLN A 56 0.15 -15.09 -5.54
C GLN A 56 -0.58 -16.25 -4.87
N GLY A 57 -1.89 -16.16 -4.80
CA GLY A 57 -2.74 -17.22 -4.25
C GLY A 57 -4.12 -17.21 -4.90
N ASP A 58 -4.95 -18.18 -4.51
CA ASP A 58 -6.30 -18.35 -5.04
C ASP A 58 -7.38 -17.73 -4.15
N ARG A 59 -6.98 -17.21 -3.02
CA ARG A 59 -7.89 -16.51 -2.08
C ARG A 59 -7.10 -15.52 -1.24
N VAL A 60 -7.81 -14.53 -0.68
CA VAL A 60 -7.24 -13.48 0.16
C VAL A 60 -7.76 -13.63 1.59
N THR A 61 -6.87 -13.50 2.57
CA THR A 61 -7.25 -13.37 3.97
C THR A 61 -6.96 -11.94 4.40
N ARG A 62 -8.00 -11.22 4.84
CA ARG A 62 -7.87 -9.87 5.37
C ARG A 62 -7.66 -9.94 6.87
N TRP A 63 -6.73 -9.11 7.39
CA TRP A 63 -6.34 -9.20 8.78
C TRP A 63 -6.34 -7.86 9.51
N GLY A 64 -6.29 -6.76 8.80
CA GLY A 64 -6.20 -5.44 9.41
C GLY A 64 -5.94 -4.38 8.38
N ARG A 65 -5.04 -3.46 8.70
CA ARG A 65 -4.77 -2.30 7.85
C ARG A 65 -3.29 -2.00 7.79
N LEU A 66 -2.81 -1.69 6.60
CA LEU A 66 -1.46 -1.18 6.40
C LEU A 66 -1.54 0.34 6.27
N ILE A 67 -0.70 1.05 6.99
CA ILE A 67 -0.67 2.51 6.98
C ILE A 67 0.61 2.97 6.29
N PHE A 68 0.45 3.77 5.24
CA PHE A 68 1.56 4.42 4.56
C PHE A 68 1.64 5.88 4.99
N HIS A 69 2.82 6.36 5.34
CA HIS A 69 3.04 7.80 5.41
C HIS A 69 3.38 8.31 4.01
N VAL A 70 2.72 9.37 3.61
CA VAL A 70 2.86 9.97 2.27
C VAL A 70 3.25 11.43 2.39
N THR A 71 3.83 11.95 1.32
CA THR A 71 4.32 13.33 1.29
C THR A 71 3.19 14.35 1.36
N ASP A 72 2.09 14.08 0.65
CA ASP A 72 0.95 14.99 0.55
C ASP A 72 -0.33 14.17 0.40
N VAL A 73 -1.13 14.13 1.46
CA VAL A 73 -2.35 13.31 1.54
C VAL A 73 -3.36 13.72 0.47
N ASP A 74 -3.62 15.02 0.34
CA ASP A 74 -4.64 15.52 -0.59
C ASP A 74 -4.22 15.36 -2.05
N ALA A 75 -2.93 15.55 -2.34
CA ALA A 75 -2.40 15.34 -3.68
C ALA A 75 -2.51 13.88 -4.10
N LEU A 76 -2.21 12.94 -3.20
CA LEU A 76 -2.37 11.51 -3.46
C LEU A 76 -3.85 11.17 -3.68
N TRP A 77 -4.75 11.72 -2.88
CA TRP A 77 -6.19 11.51 -3.03
C TRP A 77 -6.65 11.93 -4.43
N THR A 78 -6.25 13.12 -4.89
CA THR A 78 -6.59 13.62 -6.23
C THR A 78 -6.03 12.70 -7.31
N HIS A 79 -4.77 12.28 -7.17
CA HIS A 79 -4.11 11.37 -8.10
C HIS A 79 -4.88 10.03 -8.23
N LEU A 80 -5.33 9.49 -7.12
CA LEU A 80 -6.10 8.24 -7.11
C LEU A 80 -7.47 8.42 -7.75
N LYS A 81 -8.16 9.54 -7.47
CA LYS A 81 -9.44 9.86 -8.11
C LYS A 81 -9.29 9.96 -9.62
N GLU A 82 -8.26 10.63 -10.10
CA GLU A 82 -7.99 10.79 -11.54
C GLU A 82 -7.72 9.47 -12.23
N ARG A 83 -7.22 8.47 -11.50
CA ARG A 83 -6.95 7.13 -12.02
C ARG A 83 -8.13 6.17 -11.88
N GLY A 84 -9.28 6.66 -11.45
CA GLY A 84 -10.52 5.87 -11.39
C GLY A 84 -10.72 5.09 -10.10
N PHE A 85 -9.91 5.32 -9.07
CA PHE A 85 -10.13 4.73 -7.75
C PHE A 85 -11.15 5.54 -6.97
N ASP A 86 -11.65 4.96 -5.88
CA ASP A 86 -12.65 5.58 -5.02
C ASP A 86 -12.15 5.66 -3.57
N PRO A 87 -11.15 6.52 -3.29
CA PRO A 87 -10.65 6.67 -1.94
C PRO A 87 -11.64 7.39 -1.04
N GLY A 88 -11.61 7.06 0.26
CA GLY A 88 -12.37 7.78 1.26
C GLY A 88 -11.95 9.24 1.34
N ILE A 89 -12.81 10.09 1.88
CA ILE A 89 -12.55 11.52 1.96
C ILE A 89 -11.47 11.80 3.00
N PRO A 90 -10.44 12.61 2.67
CA PRO A 90 -9.40 12.98 3.64
C PRO A 90 -9.98 13.69 4.86
N GLN A 91 -9.49 13.35 6.04
CA GLN A 91 -9.94 13.88 7.31
C GLN A 91 -8.76 14.18 8.22
N ASP A 92 -8.96 15.11 9.13
CA ASP A 92 -8.02 15.38 10.22
C ASP A 92 -8.49 14.59 11.44
N ALA A 93 -7.63 13.69 11.91
CA ALA A 93 -7.93 12.84 13.06
C ALA A 93 -7.62 13.55 14.37
N SER A 94 -8.28 13.12 15.46
CA SER A 94 -8.05 13.66 16.80
C SER A 94 -6.62 13.43 17.31
N TRP A 95 -5.91 12.43 16.77
CA TRP A 95 -4.52 12.14 17.11
C TRP A 95 -3.51 12.90 16.22
N ARG A 96 -3.98 13.97 15.55
CA ARG A 96 -3.15 14.91 14.81
C ARG A 96 -2.49 14.36 13.58
N GLU A 97 -3.27 13.61 12.79
CA GLU A 97 -2.89 13.16 11.45
C GLU A 97 -3.99 13.50 10.46
N ARG A 98 -3.59 13.84 9.24
CA ARG A 98 -4.50 13.86 8.10
C ARG A 98 -4.41 12.53 7.40
N TYR A 99 -5.53 11.92 7.06
CA TYR A 99 -5.55 10.57 6.50
C TYR A 99 -6.77 10.33 5.62
N PHE A 100 -6.69 9.30 4.78
CA PHE A 100 -7.84 8.66 4.16
C PHE A 100 -7.60 7.17 4.03
N HIS A 101 -8.67 6.41 3.80
CA HIS A 101 -8.64 4.97 3.62
C HIS A 101 -9.01 4.61 2.20
N MET A 102 -8.42 3.51 1.70
CA MET A 102 -8.81 2.91 0.43
C MET A 102 -8.37 1.44 0.43
N PRO A 103 -9.19 0.51 -0.09
CA PRO A 103 -8.72 -0.86 -0.27
C PRO A 103 -7.76 -0.95 -1.45
N ASP A 104 -6.88 -1.94 -1.42
CA ASP A 104 -6.08 -2.31 -2.58
C ASP A 104 -6.91 -3.17 -3.56
N PRO A 105 -6.36 -3.62 -4.70
CA PRO A 105 -7.13 -4.42 -5.67
C PRO A 105 -7.74 -5.70 -5.12
N ASP A 106 -7.17 -6.29 -4.07
CA ASP A 106 -7.71 -7.50 -3.43
C ASP A 106 -8.58 -7.20 -2.20
N GLY A 107 -8.77 -5.93 -1.87
CA GLY A 107 -9.55 -5.51 -0.72
C GLY A 107 -8.77 -5.45 0.58
N HIS A 108 -7.44 -5.52 0.55
CA HIS A 108 -6.63 -5.25 1.74
C HIS A 108 -6.80 -3.79 2.13
N GLU A 109 -7.05 -3.54 3.41
CA GLU A 109 -7.29 -2.18 3.88
C GLU A 109 -6.00 -1.37 3.96
N LEU A 110 -6.00 -0.21 3.32
CA LEU A 110 -4.87 0.71 3.33
C LEU A 110 -5.29 2.04 3.93
N SER A 111 -4.35 2.70 4.60
CA SER A 111 -4.48 4.10 5.00
C SER A 111 -3.28 4.88 4.49
N PHE A 112 -3.53 6.12 4.13
CA PHE A 112 -2.50 7.05 3.68
C PHE A 112 -2.57 8.25 4.60
N ALA A 113 -1.48 8.54 5.30
CA ALA A 113 -1.48 9.48 6.39
C ALA A 113 -0.23 10.36 6.42
N ARG A 114 -0.34 11.48 7.10
CA ARG A 114 0.76 12.38 7.42
C ARG A 114 0.44 13.16 8.70
N PRO A 115 1.41 13.35 9.60
CA PRO A 115 1.22 14.22 10.76
C PRO A 115 0.79 15.64 10.34
N LEU A 116 -0.10 16.21 11.11
CA LEU A 116 -0.55 17.61 10.92
C LEU A 116 0.55 18.60 11.27
#